data_a5d6b3c3a6dcf34a46f3e8d2f3248e77
#
_entry.id   a5d6b3c3a6dcf34a46f3e8d2f3248e77
#
_cell.length_a   1.000
_cell.length_b   1.000
_cell.length_c   1.000
_cell.angle_alpha   90.00
_cell.angle_beta   90.00
_cell.angle_gamma   90.00
#
_symmetry.space_group_name_H-M   'P 1'
#
loop_
_entity.id
_entity.type
_entity.pdbx_description
1 polymer ?
#
loop_
_entity_poly.entity_id
_entity_poly.type
_entity_poly.pdbx_seq_one_letter_code
_entity_poly.pdbx_strand_id
1 'polypeptide(L)'
;MCIRDRSAEAWNSKGIVDLLRSDNKNVIINSRIQGYGDYATPEQGVPVVRPEDKYWELCMTMNDSWGYQHTDSNYKSPYILLRTFVDCLSMGGNLLLDIGPKEDGSIPEEQIAVLKEFGRWTKKHKEAIYETRAGIPTEHFQGYTTLNKAGDILYLYLPYKPNGPVEVKGLMNKVNRIWVVGNGAMLNYKVYNKNYWNSVPGNLYIDVPQQVQDEQITVLAVLLDGPIKLYRGVGQV
;
A
#
# COMPACT_ATOMS: atom_id res chain seq x y z
N MET A 1 24.72 -15.48 -5.70
CA MET A 1 25.68 -14.38 -5.48
C MET A 1 24.92 -13.07 -5.62
N CYS A 2 24.83 -12.30 -4.57
CA CYS A 2 24.10 -11.03 -4.58
C CYS A 2 24.97 -9.92 -5.16
N ILE A 3 24.43 -9.10 -6.04
CA ILE A 3 25.11 -7.89 -6.58
C ILE A 3 25.63 -6.97 -5.47
N ARG A 4 25.01 -7.01 -4.27
CA ARG A 4 25.40 -6.22 -3.11
C ARG A 4 26.78 -6.56 -2.52
N ASP A 5 27.39 -7.68 -2.92
CA ASP A 5 28.64 -8.18 -2.32
C ASP A 5 29.91 -7.53 -2.89
N ARG A 6 29.77 -6.64 -3.87
CA ARG A 6 30.89 -5.95 -4.52
C ARG A 6 30.64 -4.45 -4.63
N SER A 7 31.74 -3.67 -4.71
CA SER A 7 31.64 -2.20 -4.88
C SER A 7 31.12 -1.80 -6.26
N ALA A 8 30.65 -0.56 -6.38
CA ALA A 8 30.21 0.02 -7.65
C ALA A 8 31.29 0.00 -8.73
N GLU A 9 32.55 0.19 -8.35
CA GLU A 9 33.72 0.15 -9.24
C GLU A 9 33.96 -1.28 -9.74
N ALA A 10 33.89 -2.28 -8.86
CA ALA A 10 34.09 -3.69 -9.22
C ALA A 10 33.03 -4.20 -10.21
N TRP A 11 31.84 -3.62 -10.20
CA TRP A 11 30.76 -3.91 -11.14
C TRP A 11 30.76 -3.01 -12.38
N ASN A 12 31.61 -1.98 -12.41
CA ASN A 12 31.50 -0.89 -13.39
C ASN A 12 30.06 -0.34 -13.49
N SER A 13 29.44 -0.12 -12.34
CA SER A 13 28.02 0.27 -12.23
C SER A 13 27.72 1.50 -13.09
N LYS A 14 28.60 2.49 -13.09
CA LYS A 14 28.45 3.69 -13.94
C LYS A 14 28.40 3.33 -15.42
N GLY A 15 29.30 2.51 -15.91
CA GLY A 15 29.35 2.10 -17.32
C GLY A 15 28.11 1.34 -17.76
N ILE A 16 27.59 0.46 -16.87
CA ILE A 16 26.32 -0.26 -17.12
C ILE A 16 25.15 0.74 -17.21
N VAL A 17 25.03 1.67 -16.29
CA VAL A 17 23.96 2.68 -16.28
C VAL A 17 24.04 3.58 -17.50
N ASP A 18 25.24 4.04 -17.85
CA ASP A 18 25.45 4.89 -19.03
C ASP A 18 25.04 4.15 -20.31
N LEU A 19 25.38 2.86 -20.45
CA LEU A 19 24.97 2.03 -21.59
C LEU A 19 23.44 1.89 -21.66
N LEU A 20 22.78 1.52 -20.56
CA LEU A 20 21.33 1.36 -20.52
C LEU A 20 20.60 2.66 -20.88
N ARG A 21 21.09 3.80 -20.37
CA ARG A 21 20.50 5.12 -20.64
C ARG A 21 20.85 5.68 -22.03
N SER A 22 21.93 5.20 -22.64
CA SER A 22 22.21 5.54 -24.04
C SER A 22 21.22 4.89 -24.99
N ASP A 23 20.76 3.68 -24.66
CA ASP A 23 19.75 2.96 -25.42
C ASP A 23 18.32 3.45 -25.12
N ASN A 24 18.00 3.60 -23.83
CA ASN A 24 16.69 4.15 -23.39
C ASN A 24 16.87 5.18 -22.27
N LYS A 25 16.73 6.46 -22.59
CA LYS A 25 16.85 7.56 -21.61
C LYS A 25 15.82 7.51 -20.48
N ASN A 26 14.72 6.81 -20.67
CA ASN A 26 13.63 6.71 -19.71
C ASN A 26 13.66 5.39 -18.90
N VAL A 27 14.71 4.57 -19.05
CA VAL A 27 14.83 3.35 -18.26
C VAL A 27 14.96 3.69 -16.79
N ILE A 28 14.18 3.03 -15.95
CA ILE A 28 14.32 3.08 -14.49
C ILE A 28 15.14 1.91 -13.99
N ILE A 29 16.03 2.17 -13.07
CA ILE A 29 17.03 1.21 -12.58
C ILE A 29 16.88 1.13 -11.05
N ASN A 30 16.85 -0.08 -10.51
CA ASN A 30 16.73 -0.26 -9.07
C ASN A 30 18.06 -0.03 -8.32
N SER A 31 17.97 0.15 -7.01
CA SER A 31 19.12 0.43 -6.13
C SER A 31 20.16 -0.70 -6.05
N ARG A 32 19.90 -1.86 -6.67
CA ARG A 32 20.84 -3.01 -6.64
C ARG A 32 22.08 -2.79 -7.50
N ILE A 33 22.12 -1.71 -8.28
CA ILE A 33 23.29 -1.30 -9.07
C ILE A 33 24.19 -0.31 -8.30
N GLN A 34 24.31 -0.43 -7.02
CA GLN A 34 25.29 0.26 -6.18
C GLN A 34 25.42 1.78 -6.47
N GLY A 35 24.59 2.59 -5.82
CA GLY A 35 24.69 4.05 -5.85
C GLY A 35 24.15 4.77 -7.10
N TYR A 36 23.61 4.07 -8.07
CA TYR A 36 23.10 4.65 -9.32
C TYR A 36 21.61 4.35 -9.57
N GLY A 37 20.90 3.78 -8.59
CA GLY A 37 19.50 3.42 -8.73
C GLY A 37 18.56 4.61 -8.61
N ASP A 38 17.43 4.52 -9.31
CA ASP A 38 16.36 5.53 -9.28
C ASP A 38 15.34 5.26 -8.16
N TYR A 39 15.29 4.04 -7.60
CA TYR A 39 14.37 3.65 -6.54
C TYR A 39 14.94 2.57 -5.62
N ALA A 40 14.53 2.60 -4.35
CA ALA A 40 14.94 1.62 -3.35
C ALA A 40 14.18 0.30 -3.48
N THR A 41 14.83 -0.81 -3.10
CA THR A 41 14.26 -2.16 -3.15
C THR A 41 14.44 -2.89 -1.82
N PRO A 42 13.65 -2.55 -0.78
CA PRO A 42 13.56 -3.39 0.41
C PRO A 42 13.09 -4.80 0.05
N GLU A 43 13.46 -5.81 0.85
CA GLU A 43 13.27 -7.20 0.51
C GLU A 43 12.65 -7.98 1.66
N GLN A 44 11.65 -8.83 1.36
CA GLN A 44 10.93 -9.75 2.24
C GLN A 44 10.12 -9.13 3.38
N GLY A 45 10.47 -7.98 3.90
CA GLY A 45 9.75 -7.30 4.98
C GLY A 45 9.36 -5.88 4.62
N VAL A 46 8.15 -5.48 4.99
CA VAL A 46 7.72 -4.09 4.87
C VAL A 46 8.61 -3.21 5.75
N PRO A 47 9.15 -2.10 5.25
CA PRO A 47 9.92 -1.15 6.07
C PRO A 47 9.12 -0.68 7.29
N VAL A 48 9.76 -0.55 8.44
CA VAL A 48 9.13 -0.06 9.68
C VAL A 48 8.63 1.37 9.55
N VAL A 49 9.38 2.17 8.79
CA VAL A 49 9.06 3.56 8.45
C VAL A 49 9.17 3.74 6.94
N ARG A 50 8.49 4.74 6.41
CA ARG A 50 8.59 5.08 4.99
C ARG A 50 10.06 5.31 4.61
N PRO A 51 10.56 4.64 3.55
CA PRO A 51 11.90 4.92 3.00
C PRO A 51 12.06 6.41 2.63
N GLU A 52 13.27 6.94 2.81
CA GLU A 52 13.60 8.32 2.41
C GLU A 52 13.58 8.51 0.89
N ASP A 53 13.86 7.44 0.15
CA ASP A 53 13.79 7.43 -1.30
C ASP A 53 12.39 7.80 -1.78
N LYS A 54 12.33 8.67 -2.78
CA LYS A 54 11.07 9.13 -3.37
C LYS A 54 10.23 7.98 -3.92
N TYR A 55 10.89 6.98 -4.51
CA TYR A 55 10.28 5.78 -5.06
C TYR A 55 10.92 4.54 -4.45
N TRP A 56 10.10 3.55 -4.15
CA TRP A 56 10.56 2.28 -3.62
C TRP A 56 9.56 1.16 -3.94
N GLU A 57 10.08 -0.06 -3.96
CA GLU A 57 9.33 -1.26 -4.29
C GLU A 57 9.78 -2.40 -3.38
N LEU A 58 8.85 -2.93 -2.57
CA LEU A 58 9.11 -4.12 -1.79
C LEU A 58 9.16 -5.34 -2.72
N CYS A 59 10.26 -6.08 -2.69
CA CYS A 59 10.38 -7.38 -3.35
C CYS A 59 10.14 -8.49 -2.33
N MET A 60 9.17 -9.38 -2.57
CA MET A 60 8.91 -10.52 -1.70
C MET A 60 8.38 -11.73 -2.47
N THR A 61 8.58 -12.91 -1.90
CA THR A 61 8.15 -14.19 -2.43
C THR A 61 6.75 -14.57 -1.97
N MET A 62 6.06 -15.44 -2.71
CA MET A 62 4.77 -16.00 -2.31
C MET A 62 4.91 -17.10 -1.24
N ASN A 63 6.07 -17.76 -1.17
CA ASN A 63 6.46 -18.76 -0.17
C ASN A 63 7.80 -18.35 0.45
N ASP A 64 8.60 -19.28 0.97
CA ASP A 64 9.90 -18.98 1.58
C ASP A 64 11.06 -18.96 0.56
N SER A 65 10.82 -19.38 -0.67
CA SER A 65 11.83 -19.56 -1.71
C SER A 65 11.68 -18.56 -2.85
N TRP A 66 12.82 -18.04 -3.39
CA TRP A 66 12.85 -17.16 -4.55
C TRP A 66 12.56 -17.85 -5.89
N GLY A 67 12.66 -19.14 -5.95
CA GLY A 67 12.33 -19.95 -7.11
C GLY A 67 11.47 -21.14 -6.71
N TYR A 68 11.07 -21.95 -7.67
CA TYR A 68 10.34 -23.17 -7.37
C TYR A 68 11.18 -24.15 -6.55
N GLN A 69 10.61 -24.59 -5.44
CA GLN A 69 11.14 -25.65 -4.59
C GLN A 69 10.01 -26.62 -4.28
N HIS A 70 10.14 -27.87 -4.72
CA HIS A 70 9.08 -28.90 -4.54
C HIS A 70 8.80 -29.24 -3.08
N THR A 71 9.73 -28.93 -2.17
CA THR A 71 9.59 -29.15 -0.71
C THR A 71 9.04 -27.95 0.04
N ASP A 72 8.95 -26.77 -0.60
CA ASP A 72 8.46 -25.57 0.01
C ASP A 72 6.96 -25.41 -0.24
N SER A 73 6.16 -25.81 0.73
CA SER A 73 4.70 -25.69 0.73
C SER A 73 4.17 -24.54 1.60
N ASN A 74 5.06 -23.70 2.15
CA ASN A 74 4.69 -22.62 3.06
C ASN A 74 4.22 -21.37 2.31
N TYR A 75 3.11 -21.47 1.57
CA TYR A 75 2.56 -20.34 0.83
C TYR A 75 1.85 -19.34 1.74
N LYS A 76 2.16 -18.05 1.54
CA LYS A 76 1.47 -16.95 2.20
C LYS A 76 0.03 -16.86 1.72
N SER A 77 -0.91 -16.66 2.64
CA SER A 77 -2.31 -16.53 2.28
C SER A 77 -2.57 -15.25 1.46
N PRO A 78 -3.66 -15.20 0.67
CA PRO A 78 -4.06 -13.96 -0.04
C PRO A 78 -4.19 -12.77 0.89
N TYR A 79 -4.70 -12.98 2.10
CA TYR A 79 -4.85 -11.94 3.11
C TYR A 79 -3.49 -11.34 3.54
N ILE A 80 -2.48 -12.19 3.81
CA ILE A 80 -1.14 -11.72 4.20
C ILE A 80 -0.53 -10.89 3.08
N LEU A 81 -0.61 -11.36 1.84
CA LEU A 81 -0.06 -10.65 0.68
C LEU A 81 -0.78 -9.34 0.41
N LEU A 82 -2.13 -9.33 0.49
CA LEU A 82 -2.92 -8.11 0.35
C LEU A 82 -2.63 -7.10 1.46
N ARG A 83 -2.49 -7.57 2.71
CA ARG A 83 -2.12 -6.70 3.83
C ARG A 83 -0.74 -6.07 3.60
N THR A 84 0.25 -6.85 3.19
CA THR A 84 1.58 -6.35 2.82
C THR A 84 1.49 -5.32 1.69
N PHE A 85 0.68 -5.61 0.67
CA PHE A 85 0.48 -4.70 -0.45
C PHE A 85 -0.11 -3.35 -0.03
N VAL A 86 -1.19 -3.35 0.74
CA VAL A 86 -1.80 -2.09 1.20
C VAL A 86 -0.93 -1.33 2.19
N ASP A 87 -0.08 -2.02 2.94
CA ASP A 87 0.94 -1.41 3.79
C ASP A 87 1.97 -0.66 2.94
N CYS A 88 2.51 -1.28 1.89
CA CYS A 88 3.39 -0.62 0.92
C CYS A 88 2.71 0.61 0.30
N LEU A 89 1.47 0.48 -0.18
CA LEU A 89 0.70 1.60 -0.75
C LEU A 89 0.53 2.75 0.23
N SER A 90 0.24 2.44 1.50
CA SER A 90 0.02 3.45 2.54
C SER A 90 1.25 4.32 2.79
N MET A 91 2.43 3.79 2.53
CA MET A 91 3.71 4.48 2.60
C MET A 91 4.20 5.03 1.25
N GLY A 92 3.38 4.91 0.19
CA GLY A 92 3.71 5.41 -1.15
C GLY A 92 4.68 4.52 -1.92
N GLY A 93 4.78 3.25 -1.59
CA GLY A 93 5.60 2.25 -2.28
C GLY A 93 4.81 1.33 -3.19
N ASN A 94 5.53 0.45 -3.87
CA ASN A 94 5.01 -0.60 -4.73
C ASN A 94 5.35 -1.99 -4.16
N LEU A 95 4.71 -3.01 -4.69
CA LEU A 95 5.01 -4.41 -4.39
C LEU A 95 5.43 -5.14 -5.68
N LEU A 96 6.60 -5.77 -5.66
CA LEU A 96 7.02 -6.79 -6.61
C LEU A 96 6.83 -8.16 -5.95
N LEU A 97 5.79 -8.88 -6.37
CA LEU A 97 5.49 -10.21 -5.85
C LEU A 97 6.12 -11.26 -6.77
N ASP A 98 7.09 -11.98 -6.24
CA ASP A 98 7.82 -13.00 -6.94
C ASP A 98 7.04 -14.32 -6.98
N ILE A 99 7.03 -14.96 -8.15
CA ILE A 99 6.45 -16.29 -8.40
C ILE A 99 7.55 -17.28 -8.73
N GLY A 100 7.36 -18.56 -8.39
CA GLY A 100 8.30 -19.64 -8.68
C GLY A 100 7.76 -20.62 -9.73
N PRO A 101 7.96 -20.40 -11.05
CA PRO A 101 7.56 -21.35 -12.07
C PRO A 101 8.33 -22.67 -11.94
N LYS A 102 7.64 -23.79 -12.25
CA LYS A 102 8.26 -25.12 -12.34
C LYS A 102 9.21 -25.21 -13.55
N GLU A 103 9.94 -26.32 -13.67
CA GLU A 103 10.91 -26.58 -14.75
C GLU A 103 10.28 -26.52 -16.14
N ASP A 104 9.01 -26.89 -16.25
CA ASP A 104 8.22 -26.85 -17.49
C ASP A 104 7.62 -25.46 -17.80
N GLY A 105 7.89 -24.46 -16.94
CA GLY A 105 7.36 -23.10 -17.05
C GLY A 105 5.95 -22.92 -16.47
N SER A 106 5.30 -23.97 -15.96
CA SER A 106 3.99 -23.88 -15.33
C SER A 106 4.09 -23.23 -13.94
N ILE A 107 3.06 -22.48 -13.54
CA ILE A 107 2.95 -21.91 -12.20
C ILE A 107 2.24 -22.92 -11.29
N PRO A 108 2.74 -23.18 -10.06
CA PRO A 108 2.06 -24.01 -9.08
C PRO A 108 0.61 -23.59 -8.83
N GLU A 109 -0.30 -24.56 -8.67
CA GLU A 109 -1.74 -24.26 -8.48
C GLU A 109 -2.02 -23.43 -7.23
N GLU A 110 -1.23 -23.60 -6.17
CA GLU A 110 -1.31 -22.82 -4.96
C GLU A 110 -1.04 -21.33 -5.25
N GLN A 111 -0.03 -21.03 -6.06
CA GLN A 111 0.28 -19.66 -6.47
C GLN A 111 -0.79 -19.09 -7.39
N ILE A 112 -1.32 -19.90 -8.31
CA ILE A 112 -2.43 -19.51 -9.20
C ILE A 112 -3.67 -19.13 -8.39
N ALA A 113 -4.02 -19.91 -7.37
CA ALA A 113 -5.17 -19.63 -6.51
C ALA A 113 -5.02 -18.29 -5.77
N VAL A 114 -3.83 -18.04 -5.20
CA VAL A 114 -3.51 -16.78 -4.53
C VAL A 114 -3.55 -15.60 -5.50
N LEU A 115 -2.95 -15.73 -6.69
CA LEU A 115 -2.94 -14.68 -7.72
C LEU A 115 -4.34 -14.35 -8.23
N LYS A 116 -5.22 -15.33 -8.38
CA LYS A 116 -6.63 -15.11 -8.77
C LYS A 116 -7.36 -14.25 -7.73
N GLU A 117 -7.18 -14.56 -6.46
CA GLU A 117 -7.81 -13.79 -5.38
C GLU A 117 -7.20 -12.37 -5.25
N PHE A 118 -5.88 -12.26 -5.36
CA PHE A 118 -5.19 -10.98 -5.41
C PHE A 118 -5.69 -10.12 -6.59
N GLY A 119 -5.84 -10.74 -7.77
CA GLY A 119 -6.36 -10.10 -8.97
C GLY A 119 -7.83 -9.69 -8.84
N ARG A 120 -8.68 -10.51 -8.21
CA ARG A 120 -10.07 -10.16 -7.88
C ARG A 120 -10.12 -8.89 -7.04
N TRP A 121 -9.34 -8.87 -5.97
CA TRP A 121 -9.32 -7.76 -5.01
C TRP A 121 -8.78 -6.48 -5.65
N THR A 122 -7.66 -6.53 -6.37
CA THR A 122 -7.07 -5.35 -7.02
C THR A 122 -7.96 -4.77 -8.10
N LYS A 123 -8.62 -5.62 -8.90
CA LYS A 123 -9.59 -5.19 -9.91
C LYS A 123 -10.79 -4.47 -9.28
N LYS A 124 -11.29 -4.98 -8.16
CA LYS A 124 -12.41 -4.39 -7.42
C LYS A 124 -12.06 -3.02 -6.82
N HIS A 125 -10.84 -2.86 -6.32
CA HIS A 125 -10.43 -1.68 -5.55
C HIS A 125 -9.46 -0.75 -6.31
N LYS A 126 -9.42 -0.84 -7.65
CA LYS A 126 -8.44 -0.14 -8.49
C LYS A 126 -8.35 1.37 -8.23
N GLU A 127 -9.45 2.05 -7.92
CA GLU A 127 -9.46 3.51 -7.67
C GLU A 127 -8.69 3.92 -6.42
N ALA A 128 -8.59 3.00 -5.45
CA ALA A 128 -7.84 3.22 -4.21
C ALA A 128 -6.36 2.80 -4.32
N ILE A 129 -5.97 2.17 -5.43
CA ILE A 129 -4.64 1.61 -5.66
C ILE A 129 -3.84 2.50 -6.63
N TYR A 130 -4.39 2.71 -7.82
CA TYR A 130 -3.68 3.41 -8.89
C TYR A 130 -3.83 4.92 -8.79
N GLU A 131 -2.76 5.65 -9.17
CA GLU A 131 -2.69 7.12 -9.10
C GLU A 131 -2.94 7.69 -7.69
N THR A 132 -2.61 6.89 -6.67
CA THR A 132 -2.68 7.30 -5.27
C THR A 132 -1.30 7.70 -4.75
N ARG A 133 -1.28 8.30 -3.57
CA ARG A 133 -0.09 8.65 -2.83
C ARG A 133 -0.21 8.15 -1.39
N ALA A 134 0.90 8.19 -0.64
CA ALA A 134 0.92 7.83 0.78
C ALA A 134 -0.23 8.48 1.54
N GLY A 135 -0.77 7.73 2.47
CA GLY A 135 -1.92 8.12 3.29
C GLY A 135 -1.57 9.05 4.46
N ILE A 136 -2.40 9.00 5.48
CA ILE A 136 -2.27 9.80 6.70
C ILE A 136 -1.49 9.03 7.78
N PRO A 137 -0.90 9.74 8.76
CA PRO A 137 -0.23 9.09 9.89
C PRO A 137 -1.15 8.14 10.67
N THR A 138 -0.56 7.09 11.21
CA THR A 138 -1.29 5.97 11.84
C THR A 138 -2.06 6.37 13.12
N GLU A 139 -1.67 7.43 13.79
CA GLU A 139 -2.38 7.98 14.94
C GLU A 139 -3.78 8.52 14.61
N HIS A 140 -4.03 8.84 13.33
CA HIS A 140 -5.34 9.32 12.86
C HIS A 140 -6.30 8.19 12.49
N PHE A 141 -5.77 7.02 12.15
CA PHE A 141 -6.59 5.89 11.72
C PHE A 141 -5.90 4.55 12.02
N GLN A 142 -6.63 3.62 12.63
CA GLN A 142 -6.15 2.27 12.92
C GLN A 142 -6.32 1.36 11.69
N GLY A 143 -5.38 1.42 10.78
CA GLY A 143 -5.37 0.68 9.52
C GLY A 143 -4.43 1.34 8.51
N TYR A 144 -4.60 1.02 7.24
CA TYR A 144 -3.80 1.58 6.17
C TYR A 144 -4.60 2.63 5.40
N THR A 145 -3.93 3.62 4.85
CA THR A 145 -4.60 4.70 4.12
C THR A 145 -3.82 5.11 2.89
N THR A 146 -4.53 5.54 1.86
CA THR A 146 -3.96 6.27 0.73
C THR A 146 -4.79 7.52 0.43
N LEU A 147 -4.23 8.42 -0.34
CA LEU A 147 -4.92 9.60 -0.85
C LEU A 147 -4.93 9.55 -2.38
N ASN A 148 -6.00 10.00 -3.00
CA ASN A 148 -5.98 10.24 -4.43
C ASN A 148 -4.98 11.37 -4.76
N LYS A 149 -4.71 11.58 -6.04
CA LYS A 149 -3.73 12.58 -6.51
C LYS A 149 -4.05 14.01 -6.05
N ALA A 150 -5.32 14.39 -6.05
CA ALA A 150 -5.78 15.70 -5.58
C ALA A 150 -5.72 15.85 -4.04
N GLY A 151 -5.78 14.75 -3.32
CA GLY A 151 -5.74 14.70 -1.86
C GLY A 151 -7.09 15.00 -1.19
N ASP A 152 -8.18 14.99 -1.94
CA ASP A 152 -9.54 15.24 -1.47
C ASP A 152 -10.38 13.96 -1.29
N ILE A 153 -9.82 12.80 -1.67
CA ILE A 153 -10.37 11.49 -1.32
C ILE A 153 -9.36 10.73 -0.47
N LEU A 154 -9.78 10.40 0.75
CA LEU A 154 -9.04 9.54 1.66
C LEU A 154 -9.59 8.12 1.56
N TYR A 155 -8.74 7.17 1.17
CA TYR A 155 -9.06 5.75 1.17
C TYR A 155 -8.61 5.12 2.48
N LEU A 156 -9.51 4.36 3.12
CA LEU A 156 -9.28 3.65 4.38
C LEU A 156 -9.33 2.14 4.09
N TYR A 157 -8.25 1.44 4.36
CA TYR A 157 -8.17 -0.01 4.23
C TYR A 157 -8.34 -0.65 5.61
N LEU A 158 -9.32 -1.53 5.75
CA LEU A 158 -9.65 -2.22 6.99
C LEU A 158 -9.04 -3.63 6.96
N PRO A 159 -7.86 -3.84 7.56
CA PRO A 159 -7.24 -5.17 7.63
C PRO A 159 -7.88 -6.06 8.71
N TYR A 160 -9.10 -5.76 9.09
CA TYR A 160 -9.91 -6.48 10.07
C TYR A 160 -11.38 -6.38 9.70
N LYS A 161 -12.20 -7.24 10.31
CA LYS A 161 -13.65 -7.14 10.18
C LYS A 161 -14.19 -6.27 11.31
N PRO A 162 -14.62 -5.02 11.02
CA PRO A 162 -15.18 -4.17 12.06
C PRO A 162 -16.49 -4.74 12.58
N ASN A 163 -16.63 -4.79 13.90
CA ASN A 163 -17.86 -5.14 14.60
C ASN A 163 -18.51 -3.93 15.27
N GLY A 164 -18.03 -2.74 14.97
CA GLY A 164 -18.53 -1.45 15.43
C GLY A 164 -18.09 -0.35 14.46
N PRO A 165 -18.44 0.93 14.75
CA PRO A 165 -18.02 2.04 13.90
C PRO A 165 -16.50 2.15 13.77
N VAL A 166 -16.04 2.47 12.57
CA VAL A 166 -14.64 2.74 12.27
C VAL A 166 -14.34 4.20 12.58
N GLU A 167 -13.28 4.47 13.33
CA GLU A 167 -12.94 5.81 13.79
C GLU A 167 -11.80 6.44 12.98
N VAL A 168 -11.99 7.71 12.59
CA VAL A 168 -10.91 8.58 12.06
C VAL A 168 -10.81 9.81 12.95
N LYS A 169 -9.60 10.08 13.46
CA LYS A 169 -9.34 11.17 14.41
C LYS A 169 -8.70 12.37 13.73
N GLY A 170 -9.03 13.55 14.22
CA GLY A 170 -8.33 14.78 13.84
C GLY A 170 -8.51 15.22 12.39
N LEU A 171 -9.54 14.75 11.69
CA LEU A 171 -9.88 15.21 10.35
C LEU A 171 -10.55 16.59 10.44
N MET A 172 -9.90 17.63 9.89
CA MET A 172 -10.42 19.01 9.94
C MET A 172 -11.37 19.34 8.79
N ASN A 173 -11.31 18.58 7.71
CA ASN A 173 -12.18 18.74 6.55
C ASN A 173 -13.63 18.40 6.87
N LYS A 174 -14.55 19.06 6.14
CA LYS A 174 -15.93 18.58 6.04
C LYS A 174 -15.95 17.31 5.18
N VAL A 175 -16.62 16.29 5.67
CA VAL A 175 -16.89 15.07 4.90
C VAL A 175 -18.15 15.30 4.05
N ASN A 176 -18.06 15.08 2.75
CA ASN A 176 -19.18 15.22 1.82
C ASN A 176 -19.94 13.91 1.67
N ARG A 177 -19.22 12.79 1.53
CA ARG A 177 -19.81 11.45 1.44
C ARG A 177 -18.77 10.37 1.73
N ILE A 178 -19.26 9.18 2.11
CA ILE A 178 -18.45 7.99 2.32
C ILE A 178 -19.10 6.83 1.59
N TRP A 179 -18.30 6.01 0.88
CA TRP A 179 -18.77 4.81 0.22
C TRP A 179 -17.79 3.67 0.35
N VAL A 180 -18.26 2.44 0.11
CA VAL A 180 -17.42 1.25 0.00
C VAL A 180 -16.89 1.15 -1.42
N VAL A 181 -15.58 1.11 -1.57
CA VAL A 181 -14.92 0.96 -2.86
C VAL A 181 -15.27 -0.39 -3.49
N GLY A 182 -15.63 -0.39 -4.75
CA GLY A 182 -15.90 -1.59 -5.54
C GLY A 182 -17.37 -2.07 -5.54
N ASN A 183 -18.21 -1.64 -4.56
CA ASN A 183 -19.65 -1.89 -4.63
C ASN A 183 -20.49 -0.61 -4.57
N GLY A 184 -19.89 0.53 -4.21
CA GLY A 184 -20.53 1.84 -4.20
C GLY A 184 -21.55 2.06 -3.07
N ALA A 185 -21.66 1.14 -2.11
CA ALA A 185 -22.59 1.28 -0.99
C ALA A 185 -22.25 2.52 -0.17
N MET A 186 -23.22 3.43 -0.03
CA MET A 186 -23.09 4.64 0.76
C MET A 186 -23.14 4.31 2.24
N LEU A 187 -22.25 4.92 3.03
CA LEU A 187 -22.14 4.68 4.45
C LEU A 187 -22.59 5.87 5.28
N ASN A 188 -23.25 5.59 6.39
CA ASN A 188 -23.59 6.58 7.40
C ASN A 188 -22.38 6.87 8.28
N TYR A 189 -22.26 8.11 8.71
CA TYR A 189 -21.21 8.55 9.62
C TYR A 189 -21.70 9.63 10.58
N LYS A 190 -21.02 9.78 11.70
CA LYS A 190 -21.26 10.82 12.68
C LYS A 190 -19.93 11.38 13.16
N VAL A 191 -19.94 12.66 13.58
CA VAL A 191 -18.76 13.29 14.21
C VAL A 191 -19.15 13.58 15.67
N TYR A 192 -18.35 13.04 16.59
CA TYR A 192 -18.52 13.24 18.03
C TYR A 192 -17.35 14.03 18.61
N ASN A 193 -17.52 14.55 19.81
CA ASN A 193 -16.48 15.27 20.58
C ASN A 193 -15.98 16.56 19.93
N LYS A 194 -16.77 17.14 19.00
CA LYS A 194 -16.49 18.47 18.48
C LYS A 194 -17.12 19.51 19.40
N ASN A 195 -16.26 20.35 19.97
CA ASN A 195 -16.68 21.41 20.89
C ASN A 195 -16.66 22.78 20.19
N TYR A 196 -17.63 23.66 20.52
CA TYR A 196 -17.73 25.01 19.92
C TYR A 196 -16.71 26.00 20.48
N TRP A 197 -16.08 25.68 21.63
CA TRP A 197 -15.14 26.57 22.32
C TRP A 197 -13.66 26.31 21.97
N ASN A 198 -13.35 25.34 21.13
CA ASN A 198 -12.00 25.05 20.70
C ASN A 198 -11.94 24.64 19.22
N SER A 199 -10.70 24.55 18.69
CA SER A 199 -10.46 24.17 17.29
C SER A 199 -10.29 22.66 17.07
N VAL A 200 -10.48 21.85 18.07
CA VAL A 200 -10.35 20.37 17.94
C VAL A 200 -11.52 19.86 17.09
N PRO A 201 -11.25 19.13 15.98
CA PRO A 201 -12.30 18.77 15.00
C PRO A 201 -13.03 17.58 15.52
N GLY A 202 -13.21 17.06 16.51
CA GLY A 202 -13.89 15.82 16.88
C GLY A 202 -13.39 14.59 16.12
N ASN A 203 -14.04 13.47 16.35
CA ASN A 203 -13.71 12.18 15.75
C ASN A 203 -14.85 11.74 14.82
N LEU A 204 -14.49 11.32 13.62
CA LEU A 204 -15.39 10.76 12.63
C LEU A 204 -15.59 9.27 12.90
N TYR A 205 -16.85 8.84 13.04
CA TYR A 205 -17.25 7.45 13.20
C TYR A 205 -18.08 7.01 12.00
N ILE A 206 -17.67 5.91 11.34
CA ILE A 206 -18.27 5.41 10.11
C ILE A 206 -18.87 4.03 10.39
N ASP A 207 -20.17 3.88 10.12
CA ASP A 207 -20.86 2.60 10.24
C ASP A 207 -20.55 1.72 9.02
N VAL A 208 -19.98 0.54 9.24
CA VAL A 208 -19.61 -0.40 8.17
C VAL A 208 -20.35 -1.72 8.34
N PRO A 209 -21.56 -1.84 7.77
CA PRO A 209 -22.36 -3.05 7.89
C PRO A 209 -21.65 -4.29 7.33
N GLN A 210 -21.84 -5.45 7.97
CA GLN A 210 -21.16 -6.68 7.60
C GLN A 210 -21.40 -7.09 6.13
N GLN A 211 -22.61 -6.87 5.61
CA GLN A 211 -22.99 -7.26 4.24
C GLN A 211 -22.27 -6.48 3.14
N VAL A 212 -21.63 -5.36 3.44
CA VAL A 212 -20.85 -4.57 2.46
C VAL A 212 -19.35 -4.79 2.58
N GLN A 213 -18.91 -5.58 3.55
CA GLN A 213 -17.49 -5.86 3.77
C GLN A 213 -16.94 -6.83 2.72
N ASP A 214 -15.71 -6.63 2.29
CA ASP A 214 -15.00 -7.58 1.42
C ASP A 214 -14.51 -8.78 2.22
N GLU A 215 -14.36 -9.94 1.59
CA GLU A 215 -13.85 -11.16 2.22
C GLU A 215 -12.44 -10.98 2.77
N GLN A 216 -11.60 -10.20 2.07
CA GLN A 216 -10.21 -9.92 2.45
C GLN A 216 -10.11 -8.59 3.21
N ILE A 217 -9.87 -7.50 2.50
CA ILE A 217 -9.70 -6.15 3.05
C ILE A 217 -10.79 -5.26 2.47
N THR A 218 -11.64 -4.71 3.32
CA THR A 218 -12.64 -3.73 2.93
C THR A 218 -11.98 -2.38 2.73
N VAL A 219 -12.34 -1.67 1.67
CA VAL A 219 -11.82 -0.33 1.39
C VAL A 219 -12.96 0.67 1.38
N LEU A 220 -12.80 1.74 2.15
CA LEU A 220 -13.73 2.86 2.19
C LEU A 220 -13.11 4.07 1.49
N ALA A 221 -13.92 4.87 0.83
CA ALA A 221 -13.53 6.17 0.29
C ALA A 221 -14.28 7.27 1.02
N VAL A 222 -13.54 8.28 1.49
CA VAL A 222 -14.04 9.45 2.19
C VAL A 222 -13.78 10.68 1.34
N LEU A 223 -14.82 11.24 0.72
CA LEU A 223 -14.73 12.48 -0.06
C LEU A 223 -14.79 13.69 0.86
N LEU A 224 -13.78 14.53 0.76
CA LEU A 224 -13.60 15.74 1.54
C LEU A 224 -14.01 16.99 0.75
N ASP A 225 -14.12 18.12 1.43
CA ASP A 225 -14.41 19.44 0.83
C ASP A 225 -13.19 20.11 0.19
N GLY A 226 -12.07 19.40 0.09
CA GLY A 226 -10.81 19.85 -0.48
C GLY A 226 -9.63 19.00 -0.02
N PRO A 227 -8.40 19.37 -0.32
CA PRO A 227 -7.22 18.63 0.11
C PRO A 227 -7.21 18.40 1.61
N ILE A 228 -6.79 17.20 2.01
CA ILE A 228 -6.83 16.76 3.40
C ILE A 228 -6.12 17.73 4.34
N LYS A 229 -6.75 18.01 5.46
CA LYS A 229 -6.23 18.80 6.58
C LYS A 229 -6.39 18.00 7.87
N LEU A 230 -5.30 17.82 8.59
CA LEU A 230 -5.26 17.08 9.85
C LEU A 230 -4.91 18.01 11.01
N TYR A 231 -5.59 17.81 12.13
CA TYR A 231 -5.26 18.45 13.39
C TYR A 231 -3.98 17.83 13.96
N ARG A 232 -3.00 18.67 14.29
CA ARG A 232 -1.72 18.20 14.83
C ARG A 232 -1.48 18.61 16.28
N GLY A 233 -2.48 19.20 16.93
CA GLY A 233 -2.35 19.71 18.29
C GLY A 233 -1.46 20.97 18.40
N VAL A 234 -1.47 21.57 19.59
CA VAL A 234 -0.60 22.71 19.92
C VAL A 234 0.72 22.15 20.46
N GLY A 235 1.86 22.59 19.88
CA GLY A 235 3.19 22.19 20.34
C GLY A 235 3.75 20.91 19.72
N GLN A 236 3.10 20.32 18.73
CA GLN A 236 3.72 19.28 17.90
C GLN A 236 4.51 19.95 16.77
N VAL A 237 5.82 19.77 16.83
CA VAL A 237 6.80 20.23 15.83
C VAL A 237 6.81 19.27 14.64
#